data_3cd67f1ab34b6fa237d81bdb5339050f
#
_entry.id   3cd67f1ab34b6fa237d81bdb5339050f
#
_cell.length_a   1.000
_cell.length_b   1.000
_cell.length_c   1.000
_cell.angle_alpha   90.00
_cell.angle_beta   90.00
_cell.angle_gamma   90.00
#
_symmetry.space_group_name_H-M   'P 1'
#
loop_
_entity.id
_entity.type
_entity.pdbx_description
1 polymer ?
#
loop_
_entity_poly.entity_id
_entity_poly.type
_entity_poly.pdbx_seq_one_letter_code
_entity_poly.pdbx_strand_id
1 'polypeptide(L)'
;QENSNKNPTVNSVQRDYMAGEVSKDITRRFLLDGDIVEAHEQGIIHFHDADYFAQHMHNCCLVNLEDMLQNGTVISETMIDRPKSFSTACNIATQAIAQIASSQYGGQSISLSHLAPFVDVSRQKFRKTVREELTASGIEPTEEMVNKIAEMRVKEEINRGVQMIQYQVITLMTTNGQAPFITVFMYLDEVPEGQTRDDLAAIIEEMLHQRIKGVKNEKGVFITPAFPKLIYVLEEDNILSLIHI
;
A
#
# COMPACT_ATOMS: atom_id res chain seq x y z
N GLN A 1 15.75 -6.08 -18.37
CA GLN A 1 14.41 -6.03 -17.78
C GLN A 1 14.23 -4.67 -17.10
N GLU A 2 13.32 -3.85 -17.60
CA GLU A 2 13.14 -2.47 -17.16
C GLU A 2 12.49 -2.35 -15.77
N ASN A 3 11.72 -3.37 -15.36
CA ASN A 3 11.05 -3.38 -14.06
C ASN A 3 11.40 -4.64 -13.28
N SER A 4 12.16 -4.48 -12.19
CA SER A 4 12.58 -5.57 -11.29
C SER A 4 11.41 -6.30 -10.60
N ASN A 5 10.20 -5.76 -10.66
CA ASN A 5 9.01 -6.36 -10.07
C ASN A 5 8.38 -7.44 -10.95
N LYS A 6 8.73 -7.48 -12.25
CA LYS A 6 8.21 -8.49 -13.18
C LYS A 6 9.07 -9.75 -13.15
N ASN A 7 8.44 -10.90 -12.97
CA ASN A 7 9.11 -12.19 -13.08
C ASN A 7 9.08 -12.69 -14.54
N PRO A 8 10.22 -12.76 -15.25
CA PRO A 8 10.26 -13.12 -16.67
C PRO A 8 9.86 -14.57 -16.96
N THR A 9 9.77 -15.42 -15.95
CA THR A 9 9.34 -16.81 -16.12
C THR A 9 7.82 -17.00 -16.12
N VAL A 10 7.07 -15.95 -15.75
CA VAL A 10 5.61 -15.99 -15.70
C VAL A 10 5.03 -15.75 -17.09
N ASN A 11 4.14 -16.62 -17.54
CA ASN A 11 3.56 -16.58 -18.89
C ASN A 11 2.83 -15.25 -19.19
N SER A 12 2.12 -14.66 -18.22
CA SER A 12 1.48 -13.36 -18.38
C SER A 12 2.48 -12.23 -18.60
N VAL A 13 3.64 -12.27 -17.94
CA VAL A 13 4.73 -11.30 -18.15
C VAL A 13 5.33 -11.42 -19.54
N GLN A 14 5.53 -12.65 -20.04
CA GLN A 14 6.03 -12.89 -21.38
C GLN A 14 5.04 -12.38 -22.44
N ARG A 15 3.75 -12.63 -22.23
CA ARG A 15 2.69 -12.14 -23.12
C ARG A 15 2.61 -10.61 -23.12
N ASP A 16 2.70 -9.98 -21.95
CA ASP A 16 2.73 -8.52 -21.81
C ASP A 16 3.92 -7.91 -22.53
N TYR A 17 5.10 -8.53 -22.42
CA TYR A 17 6.29 -8.11 -23.16
C TYR A 17 6.09 -8.16 -24.69
N MET A 18 5.54 -9.27 -25.20
CA MET A 18 5.24 -9.41 -26.62
C MET A 18 4.23 -8.36 -27.09
N ALA A 19 3.18 -8.09 -26.30
CA ALA A 19 2.21 -7.05 -26.60
C ALA A 19 2.85 -5.66 -26.60
N GLY A 20 3.77 -5.39 -25.67
CA GLY A 20 4.54 -4.17 -25.63
C GLY A 20 5.41 -3.93 -26.86
N GLU A 21 6.09 -4.96 -27.36
CA GLU A 21 6.88 -4.85 -28.60
C GLU A 21 6.00 -4.55 -29.84
N VAL A 22 4.83 -5.16 -29.92
CA VAL A 22 3.84 -4.85 -30.98
C VAL A 22 3.33 -3.40 -30.83
N SER A 23 3.05 -2.96 -29.60
CA SER A 23 2.63 -1.59 -29.32
C SER A 23 3.70 -0.56 -29.72
N LYS A 24 4.97 -0.82 -29.42
CA LYS A 24 6.10 0.02 -29.84
C LYS A 24 6.18 0.15 -31.37
N ASP A 25 5.99 -0.95 -32.09
CA ASP A 25 6.00 -0.95 -33.54
C ASP A 25 4.84 -0.12 -34.12
N ILE A 26 3.64 -0.29 -33.59
CA ILE A 26 2.45 0.52 -33.96
C ILE A 26 2.70 2.01 -33.67
N THR A 27 3.22 2.31 -32.50
CA THR A 27 3.51 3.69 -32.07
C THR A 27 4.47 4.38 -33.04
N ARG A 28 5.57 3.71 -33.42
CA ARG A 28 6.58 4.27 -34.33
C ARG A 28 6.09 4.40 -35.77
N ARG A 29 5.29 3.45 -36.25
CA ARG A 29 4.85 3.44 -37.67
C ARG A 29 3.64 4.31 -37.95
N PHE A 30 2.75 4.46 -36.98
CA PHE A 30 1.41 4.96 -37.26
C PHE A 30 0.98 6.13 -36.37
N LEU A 31 1.57 6.29 -35.18
CA LEU A 31 1.07 7.22 -34.17
C LEU A 31 1.97 8.42 -33.93
N LEU A 32 3.28 8.28 -34.07
CA LEU A 32 4.24 9.37 -33.94
C LEU A 32 4.58 9.99 -35.28
N ASP A 33 4.84 11.28 -35.26
CA ASP A 33 5.39 11.97 -36.43
C ASP A 33 6.80 11.47 -36.76
N GLY A 34 7.14 11.40 -38.03
CA GLY A 34 8.38 10.79 -38.50
C GLY A 34 9.65 11.46 -37.97
N ASP A 35 9.63 12.76 -37.74
CA ASP A 35 10.74 13.51 -37.16
C ASP A 35 10.97 13.18 -35.69
N ILE A 36 9.91 12.86 -34.93
CA ILE A 36 10.01 12.39 -33.53
C ILE A 36 10.64 11.00 -33.50
N VAL A 37 10.19 10.12 -34.39
CA VAL A 37 10.74 8.75 -34.49
C VAL A 37 12.21 8.80 -34.86
N GLU A 38 12.58 9.61 -35.87
CA GLU A 38 13.97 9.77 -36.29
C GLU A 38 14.85 10.35 -35.17
N ALA A 39 14.38 11.39 -34.47
CA ALA A 39 15.10 11.97 -33.35
C ALA A 39 15.31 10.96 -32.20
N HIS A 40 14.32 10.08 -31.94
CA HIS A 40 14.45 9.02 -30.96
C HIS A 40 15.48 7.97 -31.38
N GLU A 41 15.44 7.52 -32.63
CA GLU A 41 16.36 6.50 -33.17
C GLU A 41 17.80 7.01 -33.26
N GLN A 42 17.97 8.30 -33.52
CA GLN A 42 19.28 8.97 -33.50
C GLN A 42 19.79 9.27 -32.08
N GLY A 43 18.97 9.03 -31.02
CA GLY A 43 19.32 9.29 -29.64
C GLY A 43 19.35 10.78 -29.26
N ILE A 44 18.75 11.65 -30.07
CA ILE A 44 18.62 13.10 -29.78
C ILE A 44 17.61 13.28 -28.64
N ILE A 45 16.50 12.54 -28.69
CA ILE A 45 15.49 12.47 -27.63
C ILE A 45 15.24 11.02 -27.22
N HIS A 46 14.64 10.81 -26.05
CA HIS A 46 14.10 9.53 -25.65
C HIS A 46 12.59 9.64 -25.50
N PHE A 47 11.84 9.00 -26.42
CA PHE A 47 10.40 8.85 -26.27
C PHE A 47 10.15 7.67 -25.32
N HIS A 48 9.80 7.99 -24.07
CA HIS A 48 9.65 7.01 -23.01
C HIS A 48 8.28 6.28 -23.12
N ASP A 49 8.24 5.03 -22.70
CA ASP A 49 7.00 4.22 -22.60
C ASP A 49 6.22 4.09 -23.93
N ALA A 50 6.91 3.98 -25.06
CA ALA A 50 6.29 3.80 -26.37
C ALA A 50 5.42 2.53 -26.49
N ASP A 51 5.64 1.55 -25.61
CA ASP A 51 4.85 0.33 -25.46
C ASP A 51 3.46 0.58 -24.86
N TYR A 52 3.27 1.68 -24.11
CA TYR A 52 1.97 2.07 -23.55
C TYR A 52 1.28 3.23 -24.28
N PHE A 53 1.88 3.74 -25.37
CA PHE A 53 1.34 4.88 -26.11
C PHE A 53 0.14 4.50 -26.99
N ALA A 54 0.20 3.35 -27.66
CA ALA A 54 -0.89 2.86 -28.52
C ALA A 54 -2.14 2.46 -27.74
N GLN A 55 -1.98 2.01 -26.49
CA GLN A 55 -3.06 1.69 -25.57
C GLN A 55 -2.89 2.50 -24.31
N HIS A 56 -3.76 3.47 -24.09
CA HIS A 56 -3.68 4.36 -22.94
C HIS A 56 -3.79 3.58 -21.62
N MET A 57 -2.68 3.48 -20.90
CA MET A 57 -2.62 3.06 -19.52
C MET A 57 -2.09 4.21 -18.66
N HIS A 58 -2.60 4.34 -17.45
CA HIS A 58 -2.04 5.28 -16.48
C HIS A 58 -0.65 4.82 -16.06
N ASN A 59 0.30 5.77 -16.01
CA ASN A 59 1.62 5.47 -15.48
C ASN A 59 1.57 5.36 -13.95
N CYS A 60 1.38 6.49 -13.27
CA CYS A 60 1.41 6.58 -11.82
C CYS A 60 0.17 7.26 -11.27
N CYS A 61 -0.16 6.99 -10.01
CA CYS A 61 -1.26 7.66 -9.33
C CYS A 61 -1.00 7.86 -7.84
N LEU A 62 -1.68 8.85 -7.27
CA LEU A 62 -1.89 9.00 -5.84
C LEU A 62 -3.25 8.39 -5.51
N VAL A 63 -3.26 7.40 -4.64
CA VAL A 63 -4.49 6.69 -4.29
C VAL A 63 -5.18 7.41 -3.14
N ASN A 64 -6.38 7.92 -3.39
CA ASN A 64 -7.19 8.52 -2.34
C ASN A 64 -7.87 7.44 -1.47
N LEU A 65 -7.07 6.75 -0.65
CA LEU A 65 -7.59 5.75 0.27
C LEU A 65 -8.52 6.35 1.33
N GLU A 66 -8.37 7.63 1.67
CA GLU A 66 -9.25 8.29 2.63
C GLU A 66 -10.70 8.22 2.15
N ASP A 67 -10.97 8.71 0.95
CA ASP A 67 -12.31 8.68 0.37
C ASP A 67 -12.82 7.25 0.20
N MET A 68 -12.00 6.37 -0.36
CA MET A 68 -12.36 4.97 -0.59
C MET A 68 -12.74 4.22 0.70
N LEU A 69 -12.04 4.49 1.80
CA LEU A 69 -12.27 3.84 3.07
C LEU A 69 -13.39 4.51 3.88
N GLN A 70 -13.57 5.83 3.80
CA GLN A 70 -14.60 6.53 4.56
C GLN A 70 -15.98 6.43 3.92
N ASN A 71 -16.05 6.49 2.60
CA ASN A 71 -17.31 6.51 1.85
C ASN A 71 -17.65 5.18 1.17
N GLY A 72 -16.73 4.20 1.26
CA GLY A 72 -16.83 2.97 0.49
C GLY A 72 -16.28 3.11 -0.93
N THR A 73 -16.09 2.00 -1.59
CA THR A 73 -15.55 1.95 -2.95
C THR A 73 -16.09 0.76 -3.72
N VAL A 74 -15.96 0.79 -5.04
CA VAL A 74 -16.31 -0.35 -5.89
C VAL A 74 -15.02 -1.06 -6.34
N ILE A 75 -14.91 -2.34 -6.02
CA ILE A 75 -13.83 -3.21 -6.48
C ILE A 75 -14.45 -4.38 -7.25
N SER A 76 -14.05 -4.54 -8.52
CA SER A 76 -14.57 -5.61 -9.39
C SER A 76 -16.10 -5.70 -9.36
N GLU A 77 -16.78 -4.56 -9.60
CA GLU A 77 -18.24 -4.44 -9.63
C GLU A 77 -18.96 -4.70 -8.29
N THR A 78 -18.19 -4.89 -7.22
CA THR A 78 -18.74 -5.13 -5.87
C THR A 78 -18.57 -3.89 -5.00
N MET A 79 -19.66 -3.44 -4.39
CA MET A 79 -19.61 -2.36 -3.41
C MET A 79 -18.95 -2.84 -2.12
N ILE A 80 -17.93 -2.14 -1.70
CA ILE A 80 -17.21 -2.35 -0.45
C ILE A 80 -17.57 -1.21 0.50
N ASP A 81 -18.25 -1.55 1.57
CA ASP A 81 -18.65 -0.59 2.60
C ASP A 81 -17.45 -0.10 3.44
N ARG A 82 -17.67 0.98 4.18
CA ARG A 82 -16.70 1.50 5.15
C ARG A 82 -16.24 0.42 6.12
N PRO A 83 -14.92 0.22 6.32
CA PRO A 83 -14.39 -0.77 7.24
C PRO A 83 -14.86 -0.56 8.69
N LYS A 84 -15.08 -1.68 9.39
CA LYS A 84 -15.48 -1.69 10.81
C LYS A 84 -14.34 -2.14 11.73
N SER A 85 -13.09 -2.10 11.24
CA SER A 85 -11.87 -2.33 12.01
C SER A 85 -10.63 -1.90 11.23
N PHE A 86 -9.52 -1.68 11.91
CA PHE A 86 -8.24 -1.38 11.30
C PHE A 86 -7.75 -2.52 10.39
N SER A 87 -7.86 -3.77 10.81
CA SER A 87 -7.46 -4.91 9.99
C SER A 87 -8.28 -5.03 8.71
N THR A 88 -9.59 -4.72 8.76
CA THR A 88 -10.43 -4.69 7.57
C THR A 88 -10.02 -3.52 6.65
N ALA A 89 -9.70 -2.35 7.19
CA ALA A 89 -9.20 -1.22 6.41
C ALA A 89 -7.89 -1.56 5.69
N CYS A 90 -6.96 -2.21 6.38
CA CYS A 90 -5.71 -2.69 5.77
C CYS A 90 -5.97 -3.69 4.63
N ASN A 91 -6.91 -4.62 4.81
CA ASN A 91 -7.26 -5.59 3.78
C ASN A 91 -7.87 -4.93 2.55
N ILE A 92 -8.82 -4.01 2.73
CA ILE A 92 -9.44 -3.26 1.62
C ILE A 92 -8.38 -2.40 0.90
N ALA A 93 -7.50 -1.74 1.64
CA ALA A 93 -6.40 -0.96 1.06
C ALA A 93 -5.53 -1.83 0.15
N THR A 94 -5.17 -3.04 0.56
CA THR A 94 -4.35 -3.93 -0.27
C THR A 94 -5.10 -4.46 -1.50
N GLN A 95 -6.41 -4.67 -1.42
CA GLN A 95 -7.25 -5.00 -2.57
C GLN A 95 -7.34 -3.83 -3.57
N ALA A 96 -7.53 -2.61 -3.06
CA ALA A 96 -7.51 -1.40 -3.89
C ALA A 96 -6.16 -1.23 -4.60
N ILE A 97 -5.05 -1.43 -3.88
CA ILE A 97 -3.69 -1.41 -4.43
C ILE A 97 -3.53 -2.42 -5.57
N ALA A 98 -4.00 -3.65 -5.38
CA ALA A 98 -3.92 -4.70 -6.40
C ALA A 98 -4.76 -4.39 -7.64
N GLN A 99 -5.97 -3.87 -7.44
CA GLN A 99 -6.87 -3.46 -8.54
C GLN A 99 -6.27 -2.32 -9.37
N ILE A 100 -5.74 -1.30 -8.71
CA ILE A 100 -5.10 -0.17 -9.37
C ILE A 100 -3.84 -0.63 -10.11
N ALA A 101 -3.00 -1.46 -9.48
CA ALA A 101 -1.79 -2.01 -10.10
C ALA A 101 -2.09 -2.88 -11.33
N SER A 102 -3.30 -3.42 -11.45
CA SER A 102 -3.73 -4.16 -12.64
C SER A 102 -4.14 -3.25 -13.81
N SER A 103 -4.35 -1.97 -13.55
CA SER A 103 -4.83 -0.99 -14.54
C SER A 103 -3.79 0.08 -14.90
N GLN A 104 -2.58 -0.02 -14.35
CA GLN A 104 -1.48 0.90 -14.62
C GLN A 104 -0.16 0.15 -14.73
N TYR A 105 0.86 0.78 -15.33
CA TYR A 105 2.17 0.16 -15.51
C TYR A 105 3.27 0.74 -14.60
N GLY A 106 3.03 1.88 -13.97
CA GLY A 106 3.95 2.53 -13.04
C GLY A 106 3.56 2.35 -11.57
N GLY A 107 4.03 3.27 -10.74
CA GLY A 107 3.86 3.21 -9.30
C GLY A 107 2.58 3.89 -8.81
N GLN A 108 2.17 3.50 -7.63
CA GLN A 108 1.11 4.15 -6.87
C GLN A 108 1.62 4.55 -5.49
N SER A 109 1.05 5.61 -4.95
CA SER A 109 1.39 6.11 -3.62
C SER A 109 0.16 6.13 -2.73
N ILE A 110 0.33 5.71 -1.49
CA ILE A 110 -0.66 5.80 -0.42
C ILE A 110 -0.09 6.50 0.79
N SER A 111 -0.94 7.05 1.66
CA SER A 111 -0.54 7.53 2.98
C SER A 111 -1.09 6.64 4.09
N LEU A 112 -0.28 6.40 5.13
CA LEU A 112 -0.73 5.67 6.33
C LEU A 112 -1.73 6.46 7.15
N SER A 113 -1.76 7.79 7.01
CA SER A 113 -2.75 8.66 7.65
C SER A 113 -4.19 8.26 7.35
N HIS A 114 -4.44 7.76 6.13
CA HIS A 114 -5.76 7.31 5.70
C HIS A 114 -6.25 6.05 6.44
N LEU A 115 -5.35 5.28 7.05
CA LEU A 115 -5.66 4.08 7.85
C LEU A 115 -5.82 4.41 9.34
N ALA A 116 -5.18 5.46 9.83
CA ALA A 116 -5.14 5.80 11.25
C ALA A 116 -6.52 5.95 11.92
N PRO A 117 -7.54 6.57 11.31
CA PRO A 117 -8.87 6.69 11.92
C PRO A 117 -9.53 5.34 12.26
N PHE A 118 -9.17 4.28 11.56
CA PHE A 118 -9.73 2.94 11.77
C PHE A 118 -9.15 2.22 12.98
N VAL A 119 -8.05 2.72 13.54
CA VAL A 119 -7.51 2.22 14.82
C VAL A 119 -8.50 2.53 15.94
N ASP A 120 -9.07 3.75 15.97
CA ASP A 120 -10.08 4.09 16.99
C ASP A 120 -11.39 3.30 16.78
N VAL A 121 -11.79 3.01 15.54
CA VAL A 121 -12.92 2.12 15.26
C VAL A 121 -12.69 0.74 15.91
N SER A 122 -11.50 0.18 15.79
CA SER A 122 -11.12 -1.07 16.45
C SER A 122 -11.07 -0.93 17.96
N ARG A 123 -10.52 0.17 18.48
CA ARG A 123 -10.44 0.45 19.92
C ARG A 123 -11.82 0.46 20.57
N GLN A 124 -12.78 1.17 19.98
CA GLN A 124 -14.16 1.21 20.47
C GLN A 124 -14.81 -0.19 20.44
N LYS A 125 -14.60 -0.95 19.38
CA LYS A 125 -15.06 -2.33 19.26
C LYS A 125 -14.46 -3.21 20.36
N PHE A 126 -13.15 -3.12 20.61
CA PHE A 126 -12.49 -3.92 21.65
C PHE A 126 -12.96 -3.54 23.04
N ARG A 127 -13.15 -2.24 23.34
CA ARG A 127 -13.72 -1.81 24.62
C ARG A 127 -15.08 -2.45 24.88
N LYS A 128 -15.95 -2.46 23.89
CA LYS A 128 -17.26 -3.10 23.99
C LYS A 128 -17.12 -4.60 24.24
N THR A 129 -16.35 -5.30 23.39
CA THR A 129 -16.17 -6.74 23.49
C THR A 129 -15.54 -7.17 24.82
N VAL A 130 -14.51 -6.44 25.28
CA VAL A 130 -13.84 -6.72 26.56
C VAL A 130 -14.81 -6.58 27.73
N ARG A 131 -15.65 -5.55 27.72
CA ARG A 131 -16.66 -5.34 28.75
C ARG A 131 -17.67 -6.47 28.80
N GLU A 132 -18.15 -6.93 27.64
CA GLU A 132 -19.05 -8.06 27.51
C GLU A 132 -18.41 -9.37 28.01
N GLU A 133 -17.15 -9.64 27.64
CA GLU A 133 -16.39 -10.81 28.06
C GLU A 133 -16.14 -10.85 29.56
N LEU A 134 -15.75 -9.74 30.18
CA LEU A 134 -15.54 -9.64 31.63
C LEU A 134 -16.86 -9.90 32.38
N THR A 135 -17.94 -9.27 31.95
CA THR A 135 -19.28 -9.48 32.54
C THR A 135 -19.73 -10.93 32.42
N ALA A 136 -19.55 -11.52 31.24
CA ALA A 136 -19.90 -12.93 31.02
C ALA A 136 -19.06 -13.92 31.89
N SER A 137 -17.85 -13.49 32.24
CA SER A 137 -16.94 -14.24 33.13
C SER A 137 -17.18 -13.97 34.61
N GLY A 138 -18.22 -13.21 34.97
CA GLY A 138 -18.55 -12.86 36.36
C GLY A 138 -17.60 -11.82 36.98
N ILE A 139 -16.81 -11.10 36.17
CA ILE A 139 -15.91 -10.06 36.63
C ILE A 139 -16.56 -8.71 36.35
N GLU A 140 -16.64 -7.86 37.36
CA GLU A 140 -17.15 -6.51 37.19
C GLU A 140 -16.11 -5.66 36.40
N PRO A 141 -16.47 -5.15 35.20
CA PRO A 141 -15.51 -4.45 34.34
C PRO A 141 -15.27 -3.03 34.87
N THR A 142 -14.04 -2.74 35.29
CA THR A 142 -13.62 -1.36 35.55
C THR A 142 -13.14 -0.71 34.26
N GLU A 143 -13.27 0.61 34.13
CA GLU A 143 -12.81 1.35 32.96
C GLU A 143 -11.29 1.16 32.72
N GLU A 144 -10.50 1.10 33.79
CA GLU A 144 -9.06 0.86 33.71
C GLU A 144 -8.75 -0.52 33.09
N MET A 145 -9.42 -1.58 33.56
CA MET A 145 -9.25 -2.95 33.01
C MET A 145 -9.66 -3.01 31.55
N VAL A 146 -10.83 -2.44 31.21
CA VAL A 146 -11.35 -2.41 29.86
C VAL A 146 -10.39 -1.70 28.92
N ASN A 147 -9.93 -0.49 29.29
CA ASN A 147 -9.00 0.28 28.48
C ASN A 147 -7.67 -0.45 28.31
N LYS A 148 -7.08 -0.96 29.38
CA LYS A 148 -5.80 -1.67 29.32
C LYS A 148 -5.85 -2.88 28.38
N ILE A 149 -6.89 -3.71 28.47
CA ILE A 149 -7.05 -4.89 27.62
C ILE A 149 -7.34 -4.47 26.17
N ALA A 150 -8.19 -3.46 25.98
CA ALA A 150 -8.50 -2.95 24.65
C ALA A 150 -7.23 -2.41 23.93
N GLU A 151 -6.39 -1.62 24.61
CA GLU A 151 -5.14 -1.10 24.02
C GLU A 151 -4.13 -2.22 23.69
N MET A 152 -4.06 -3.25 24.50
CA MET A 152 -3.24 -4.43 24.16
C MET A 152 -3.73 -5.08 22.84
N ARG A 153 -5.05 -5.22 22.66
CA ARG A 153 -5.63 -5.76 21.42
C ARG A 153 -5.45 -4.85 20.23
N VAL A 154 -5.56 -3.52 20.44
CA VAL A 154 -5.28 -2.52 19.41
C VAL A 154 -3.84 -2.65 18.91
N LYS A 155 -2.87 -2.72 19.82
CA LYS A 155 -1.46 -2.90 19.46
C LYS A 155 -1.23 -4.18 18.66
N GLU A 156 -1.86 -5.28 19.06
CA GLU A 156 -1.77 -6.54 18.34
C GLU A 156 -2.44 -6.45 16.94
N GLU A 157 -3.56 -5.75 16.82
CA GLU A 157 -4.23 -5.56 15.54
C GLU A 157 -3.41 -4.65 14.59
N ILE A 158 -2.77 -3.60 15.10
CA ILE A 158 -1.84 -2.77 14.31
C ILE A 158 -0.71 -3.65 13.76
N ASN A 159 -0.07 -4.45 14.61
CA ASN A 159 0.99 -5.37 14.19
C ASN A 159 0.51 -6.30 13.05
N ARG A 160 -0.64 -6.95 13.24
CA ARG A 160 -1.19 -7.88 12.23
C ARG A 160 -1.59 -7.16 10.94
N GLY A 161 -2.21 -5.98 11.04
CA GLY A 161 -2.64 -5.20 9.89
C GLY A 161 -1.46 -4.72 9.04
N VAL A 162 -0.44 -4.17 9.67
CA VAL A 162 0.78 -3.74 8.99
C VAL A 162 1.54 -4.91 8.38
N GLN A 163 1.67 -6.01 9.12
CA GLN A 163 2.27 -7.25 8.59
C GLN A 163 1.52 -7.75 7.36
N MET A 164 0.19 -7.71 7.39
CA MET A 164 -0.65 -8.10 6.25
C MET A 164 -0.38 -7.22 5.03
N ILE A 165 -0.31 -5.89 5.19
CA ILE A 165 0.03 -4.97 4.09
C ILE A 165 1.38 -5.37 3.49
N GLN A 166 2.41 -5.56 4.32
CA GLN A 166 3.75 -5.92 3.85
C GLN A 166 3.74 -7.24 3.05
N TYR A 167 3.12 -8.29 3.59
CA TYR A 167 3.07 -9.59 2.92
C TYR A 167 2.23 -9.56 1.65
N GLN A 168 1.08 -8.90 1.65
CA GLN A 168 0.23 -8.82 0.46
C GLN A 168 0.91 -8.02 -0.66
N VAL A 169 1.56 -6.91 -0.36
CA VAL A 169 2.30 -6.14 -1.39
C VAL A 169 3.39 -6.97 -2.06
N ILE A 170 4.05 -7.86 -1.30
CA ILE A 170 5.14 -8.70 -1.82
C ILE A 170 4.62 -9.91 -2.59
N THR A 171 3.52 -10.52 -2.12
CA THR A 171 3.00 -11.79 -2.64
C THR A 171 1.91 -11.62 -3.68
N LEU A 172 1.26 -10.46 -3.75
CA LEU A 172 0.26 -10.18 -4.77
C LEU A 172 0.93 -10.10 -6.15
N MET A 173 0.37 -10.83 -7.08
CA MET A 173 0.69 -10.71 -8.50
C MET A 173 -0.51 -10.09 -9.21
N THR A 174 -0.29 -8.98 -9.89
CA THR A 174 -1.32 -8.33 -10.69
C THR A 174 -1.59 -9.11 -11.98
N THR A 175 -2.65 -8.75 -12.71
CA THR A 175 -2.96 -9.33 -14.03
C THR A 175 -1.81 -9.17 -15.04
N ASN A 176 -0.96 -8.13 -14.85
CA ASN A 176 0.23 -7.87 -15.66
C ASN A 176 1.45 -8.72 -15.22
N GLY A 177 1.28 -9.62 -14.25
CA GLY A 177 2.34 -10.49 -13.74
C GLY A 177 3.44 -9.78 -12.94
N GLN A 178 3.16 -8.61 -12.36
CA GLN A 178 4.08 -7.86 -11.53
C GLN A 178 3.54 -7.69 -10.11
N ALA A 179 4.45 -7.57 -9.13
CA ALA A 179 4.09 -7.12 -7.80
C ALA A 179 3.70 -5.62 -7.83
N PRO A 180 2.77 -5.16 -6.99
CA PRO A 180 2.43 -3.75 -6.91
C PRO A 180 3.65 -2.87 -6.64
N PHE A 181 3.90 -1.91 -7.52
CA PHE A 181 4.94 -0.90 -7.33
C PHE A 181 4.37 0.23 -6.47
N ILE A 182 4.56 0.14 -5.16
CA ILE A 182 3.90 1.02 -4.20
C ILE A 182 4.88 1.81 -3.35
N THR A 183 4.57 3.08 -3.15
CA THR A 183 5.21 3.97 -2.19
C THR A 183 4.23 4.27 -1.05
N VAL A 184 4.71 4.17 0.18
CA VAL A 184 3.95 4.45 1.40
C VAL A 184 4.50 5.69 2.06
N PHE A 185 3.68 6.74 2.15
CA PHE A 185 4.02 7.95 2.89
C PHE A 185 3.73 7.78 4.38
N MET A 186 4.68 8.20 5.18
CA MET A 186 4.64 8.24 6.64
C MET A 186 4.81 9.70 7.04
N TYR A 187 3.68 10.41 7.19
CA TYR A 187 3.64 11.83 7.41
C TYR A 187 2.74 12.15 8.61
N LEU A 188 3.33 12.55 9.74
CA LEU A 188 2.59 12.76 10.99
C LEU A 188 1.67 13.96 10.93
N ASP A 189 2.07 15.06 10.31
CA ASP A 189 1.29 16.28 10.22
C ASP A 189 0.15 16.24 9.18
N GLU A 190 -0.01 15.10 8.48
CA GLU A 190 -1.23 14.87 7.68
C GLU A 190 -2.49 14.76 8.53
N VAL A 191 -2.35 14.53 9.84
CA VAL A 191 -3.46 14.49 10.80
C VAL A 191 -3.21 15.48 11.94
N PRO A 192 -4.27 16.11 12.47
CA PRO A 192 -4.13 17.01 13.60
C PRO A 192 -3.66 16.26 14.86
N GLU A 193 -3.09 17.01 15.79
CA GLU A 193 -2.70 16.49 17.11
C GLU A 193 -3.87 15.79 17.83
N GLY A 194 -3.55 14.74 18.57
CA GLY A 194 -4.50 13.94 19.32
C GLY A 194 -4.39 12.45 19.03
N GLN A 195 -5.39 11.68 19.45
CA GLN A 195 -5.37 10.22 19.39
C GLN A 195 -5.10 9.66 17.98
N THR A 196 -5.63 10.28 16.94
CA THR A 196 -5.41 9.81 15.55
C THR A 196 -3.95 9.97 15.15
N ARG A 197 -3.26 11.04 15.59
CA ARG A 197 -1.82 11.21 15.35
C ARG A 197 -0.99 10.20 16.13
N ASP A 198 -1.36 9.90 17.37
CA ASP A 198 -0.71 8.86 18.19
C ASP A 198 -0.89 7.48 17.53
N ASP A 199 -2.09 7.21 17.03
CA ASP A 199 -2.39 5.97 16.30
C ASP A 199 -1.60 5.88 14.99
N LEU A 200 -1.47 6.98 14.26
CA LEU A 200 -0.62 7.06 13.06
C LEU A 200 0.85 6.81 13.40
N ALA A 201 1.36 7.40 14.48
CA ALA A 201 2.72 7.16 14.95
C ALA A 201 2.95 5.67 15.26
N ALA A 202 2.00 5.01 15.92
CA ALA A 202 2.07 3.58 16.21
C ALA A 202 2.06 2.72 14.93
N ILE A 203 1.29 3.11 13.90
CA ILE A 203 1.29 2.44 12.59
C ILE A 203 2.63 2.61 11.89
N ILE A 204 3.20 3.82 11.91
CA ILE A 204 4.51 4.14 11.31
C ILE A 204 5.61 3.33 12.00
N GLU A 205 5.65 3.34 13.33
CA GLU A 205 6.61 2.56 14.11
C GLU A 205 6.55 1.07 13.75
N GLU A 206 5.35 0.50 13.70
CA GLU A 206 5.17 -0.89 13.33
C GLU A 206 5.60 -1.17 11.87
N MET A 207 5.34 -0.24 10.94
CA MET A 207 5.79 -0.36 9.55
C MET A 207 7.33 -0.43 9.46
N LEU A 208 8.03 0.38 10.26
CA LEU A 208 9.48 0.36 10.34
C LEU A 208 9.99 -0.94 10.99
N HIS A 209 9.34 -1.42 12.06
CA HIS A 209 9.67 -2.70 12.69
C HIS A 209 9.52 -3.87 11.70
N GLN A 210 8.41 -3.93 10.96
CA GLN A 210 8.21 -4.97 9.94
C GLN A 210 9.25 -4.88 8.82
N ARG A 211 9.68 -3.68 8.44
CA ARG A 211 10.74 -3.46 7.47
C ARG A 211 12.10 -3.97 7.97
N ILE A 212 12.45 -3.68 9.22
CA ILE A 212 13.69 -4.15 9.86
C ILE A 212 13.69 -5.68 9.97
N LYS A 213 12.56 -6.26 10.37
CA LYS A 213 12.39 -7.71 10.48
C LYS A 213 12.55 -8.41 9.12
N GLY A 214 12.04 -7.77 8.06
CA GLY A 214 12.03 -8.35 6.73
C GLY A 214 11.04 -9.52 6.58
N VAL A 215 11.18 -10.23 5.47
CA VAL A 215 10.37 -11.42 5.14
C VAL A 215 11.28 -12.60 4.81
N LYS A 216 10.81 -13.82 5.09
CA LYS A 216 11.55 -15.02 4.72
C LYS A 216 11.39 -15.31 3.23
N ASN A 217 12.51 -15.52 2.54
CA ASN A 217 12.51 -16.05 1.20
C ASN A 217 12.26 -17.59 1.20
N GLU A 218 12.24 -18.19 0.03
CA GLU A 218 12.06 -19.63 -0.17
C GLU A 218 13.10 -20.52 0.56
N LYS A 219 14.27 -19.96 0.86
CA LYS A 219 15.34 -20.64 1.59
C LYS A 219 15.27 -20.43 3.12
N GLY A 220 14.23 -19.76 3.59
CA GLY A 220 14.01 -19.45 5.00
C GLY A 220 14.90 -18.32 5.55
N VAL A 221 15.62 -17.62 4.68
CA VAL A 221 16.47 -16.48 5.05
C VAL A 221 15.64 -15.21 5.06
N PHE A 222 15.77 -14.39 6.10
CA PHE A 222 15.14 -13.08 6.16
C PHE A 222 15.83 -12.12 5.19
N ILE A 223 15.04 -11.46 4.36
CA ILE A 223 15.46 -10.43 3.41
C ILE A 223 14.60 -9.18 3.59
N THR A 224 15.18 -8.03 3.31
CA THR A 224 14.43 -6.78 3.24
C THR A 224 13.78 -6.67 1.86
N PRO A 225 12.43 -6.59 1.77
CA PRO A 225 11.76 -6.47 0.48
C PRO A 225 12.00 -5.09 -0.14
N ALA A 226 12.02 -5.03 -1.48
CA ALA A 226 12.14 -3.76 -2.21
C ALA A 226 10.89 -2.88 -2.06
N PHE A 227 9.70 -3.49 -1.92
CA PHE A 227 8.41 -2.81 -1.77
C PHE A 227 7.68 -3.28 -0.51
N PRO A 228 6.80 -2.38 0.02
CA PRO A 228 6.58 -0.98 -0.37
C PRO A 228 7.83 -0.11 -0.19
N LYS A 229 8.03 0.91 -1.03
CA LYS A 229 8.98 1.99 -0.71
C LYS A 229 8.40 2.80 0.43
N LEU A 230 9.23 3.14 1.40
CA LEU A 230 8.83 3.92 2.56
C LEU A 230 9.42 5.32 2.45
N ILE A 231 8.58 6.34 2.58
CA ILE A 231 8.98 7.75 2.62
C ILE A 231 8.50 8.33 3.94
N TYR A 232 9.45 8.69 4.82
CA TYR A 232 9.17 9.42 6.04
C TYR A 232 9.38 10.90 5.80
N VAL A 233 8.38 11.72 6.11
CA VAL A 233 8.45 13.17 5.94
C VAL A 233 9.11 13.79 7.18
N LEU A 234 10.23 14.46 6.98
CA LEU A 234 10.98 15.15 8.03
C LEU A 234 10.45 16.57 8.18
N GLU A 235 10.18 16.95 9.41
CA GLU A 235 9.68 18.26 9.81
C GLU A 235 10.49 18.77 11.01
N GLU A 236 10.40 20.06 11.32
CA GLU A 236 11.20 20.67 12.39
C GLU A 236 10.98 20.01 13.76
N ASP A 237 9.77 19.58 14.05
CA ASP A 237 9.38 18.96 15.32
C ASP A 237 9.78 17.48 15.43
N ASN A 238 9.93 16.77 14.31
CA ASN A 238 10.21 15.34 14.30
C ASN A 238 11.66 14.97 13.92
N ILE A 239 12.42 15.89 13.31
CA ILE A 239 13.78 15.63 12.85
C ILE A 239 14.73 15.27 14.02
N LEU A 240 14.52 15.85 15.19
CA LEU A 240 15.35 15.60 16.37
C LEU A 240 15.00 14.27 17.05
N SER A 241 13.77 13.80 16.93
CA SER A 241 13.35 12.52 17.51
C SER A 241 13.91 11.31 16.75
N LEU A 242 14.20 11.47 15.47
CA LEU A 242 14.82 10.44 14.63
C LEU A 242 16.32 10.26 14.87
N ILE A 243 16.99 11.25 15.43
CA ILE A 243 18.44 11.15 15.75
C ILE A 243 18.68 10.21 16.96
N HIS A 244 17.63 9.86 17.68
CA HIS A 244 17.69 9.02 18.89
C HIS A 244 17.13 7.59 18.66
N ILE A 245 16.80 7.21 17.43
CA ILE A 245 16.49 5.84 17.00
C ILE A 245 17.76 5.22 16.44
#